data_26adbf9559a1af99b2588f29f8d0975e
#
_entry.id   26adbf9559a1af99b2588f29f8d0975e
#
_cell.length_a   1.000
_cell.length_b   1.000
_cell.length_c   1.000
_cell.angle_alpha   90.00
_cell.angle_beta   90.00
_cell.angle_gamma   90.00
#
_symmetry.space_group_name_H-M   'P 1'
#
loop_
_entity.id
_entity.type
_entity.pdbx_description
1 polymer ?
#
loop_
_entity_poly.entity_id
_entity_poly.type
_entity_poly.pdbx_seq_one_letter_code
_entity_poly.pdbx_strand_id
1 'polypeptide(L)'
;KHVAIIMDGNRRYSKIQGNMDVVKGHEIGVDTLEKVLDWTIELGIEIVTAYAFSTENFNRPEHEVEGLMNLFFKNFKRLVDHEKIHKNEVKVKVVGRIDLLPDNVKEAINDAEEATKNYNKRQLNLAIGYDGRLEIVDSVKKIIRDIEKGLITVDDVDEDLISKNLYTAGLDDPNLIIRTSGEERLSGFLLWQSSYS
;
A
#
# COMPACT_ATOMS: atom_id res chain seq x y z
N LYS A 1 12.65 -7.09 -9.27
CA LYS A 1 13.08 -5.88 -8.51
C LYS A 1 11.87 -5.19 -7.91
N HIS A 2 12.00 -4.77 -6.64
CA HIS A 2 10.93 -4.14 -5.87
C HIS A 2 11.35 -2.73 -5.41
N VAL A 3 10.52 -1.73 -5.68
CA VAL A 3 10.69 -0.35 -5.21
C VAL A 3 9.50 0.02 -4.32
N ALA A 4 9.77 0.53 -3.13
CA ALA A 4 8.76 1.03 -2.20
C ALA A 4 8.78 2.57 -2.19
N ILE A 5 7.60 3.21 -2.14
CA ILE A 5 7.47 4.66 -2.28
C ILE A 5 6.59 5.23 -1.17
N ILE A 6 7.14 6.17 -0.41
CA ILE A 6 6.38 6.98 0.54
C ILE A 6 6.04 8.31 -0.14
N MET A 7 4.78 8.47 -0.53
CA MET A 7 4.26 9.64 -1.23
C MET A 7 3.99 10.78 -0.23
N ASP A 8 5.04 11.47 0.20
CA ASP A 8 4.93 12.59 1.13
C ASP A 8 4.89 13.96 0.41
N GLY A 9 4.29 14.93 1.06
CA GLY A 9 4.29 16.33 0.63
C GLY A 9 2.99 16.85 0.02
N ASN A 10 2.00 16.03 -0.28
CA ASN A 10 0.74 16.45 -0.92
C ASN A 10 0.01 17.57 -0.15
N ARG A 11 -0.05 17.48 1.18
CA ARG A 11 -0.62 18.54 2.04
C ARG A 11 0.19 19.83 2.04
N ARG A 12 1.53 19.74 2.01
CA ARG A 12 2.40 20.92 1.92
C ARG A 12 2.25 21.58 0.56
N TYR A 13 2.20 20.78 -0.49
CA TYR A 13 1.98 21.26 -1.86
C TYR A 13 0.67 22.05 -1.99
N SER A 14 -0.46 21.52 -1.47
CA SER A 14 -1.74 22.23 -1.54
C SER A 14 -1.71 23.59 -0.83
N LYS A 15 -0.99 23.73 0.28
CA LYS A 15 -0.80 25.00 0.99
C LYS A 15 0.04 26.02 0.17
N ILE A 16 1.12 25.56 -0.47
CA ILE A 16 2.01 26.41 -1.28
C ILE A 16 1.29 26.92 -2.54
N GLN A 17 0.39 26.13 -3.10
CA GLN A 17 -0.40 26.48 -4.30
C GLN A 17 -1.63 27.36 -4.00
N GLY A 18 -1.54 28.24 -2.99
CA GLY A 18 -2.58 29.23 -2.70
C GLY A 18 -3.77 28.69 -1.90
N ASN A 19 -3.53 27.83 -0.91
CA ASN A 19 -4.56 27.18 -0.09
C ASN A 19 -5.56 26.33 -0.90
N MET A 20 -5.07 25.65 -1.92
CA MET A 20 -5.81 24.61 -2.62
C MET A 20 -6.35 23.58 -1.60
N ASP A 21 -7.54 23.05 -1.84
CA ASP A 21 -8.09 21.96 -1.06
C ASP A 21 -7.09 20.78 -0.92
N VAL A 22 -6.95 20.25 0.29
CA VAL A 22 -5.99 19.17 0.57
C VAL A 22 -6.29 17.93 -0.26
N VAL A 23 -7.57 17.62 -0.50
CA VAL A 23 -7.98 16.49 -1.34
C VAL A 23 -7.49 16.68 -2.77
N LYS A 24 -7.53 17.90 -3.30
CA LYS A 24 -6.99 18.25 -4.63
C LYS A 24 -5.48 18.00 -4.71
N GLY A 25 -4.73 18.31 -3.65
CA GLY A 25 -3.31 17.96 -3.55
C GLY A 25 -3.06 16.45 -3.63
N HIS A 26 -3.93 15.66 -3.04
CA HIS A 26 -3.87 14.19 -3.13
C HIS A 26 -4.26 13.66 -4.52
N GLU A 27 -5.23 14.26 -5.20
CA GLU A 27 -5.54 13.92 -6.61
C GLU A 27 -4.32 14.11 -7.52
N ILE A 28 -3.60 15.24 -7.39
CA ILE A 28 -2.35 15.48 -8.11
C ILE A 28 -1.28 14.44 -7.75
N GLY A 29 -1.26 13.98 -6.50
CA GLY A 29 -0.41 12.88 -6.05
C GLY A 29 -0.71 11.56 -6.76
N VAL A 30 -1.98 11.25 -7.01
CA VAL A 30 -2.39 10.06 -7.78
C VAL A 30 -1.91 10.16 -9.23
N ASP A 31 -2.10 11.32 -9.89
CA ASP A 31 -1.61 11.54 -11.26
C ASP A 31 -0.08 11.41 -11.35
N THR A 32 0.62 11.81 -10.29
CA THR A 32 2.07 11.66 -10.19
C THR A 32 2.47 10.19 -10.03
N LEU A 33 1.74 9.43 -9.21
CA LEU A 33 1.96 7.99 -9.05
C LEU A 33 1.78 7.25 -10.39
N GLU A 34 0.78 7.61 -11.20
CA GLU A 34 0.60 7.01 -12.53
C GLU A 34 1.83 7.23 -13.43
N LYS A 35 2.43 8.43 -13.41
CA LYS A 35 3.68 8.70 -14.15
C LYS A 35 4.86 7.90 -13.61
N VAL A 36 4.94 7.75 -12.29
CA VAL A 36 5.98 6.92 -11.66
C VAL A 36 5.82 5.46 -12.08
N LEU A 37 4.59 4.94 -12.16
CA LEU A 37 4.33 3.59 -12.65
C LEU A 37 4.77 3.41 -14.11
N ASP A 38 4.55 4.41 -14.98
CA ASP A 38 5.08 4.37 -16.35
C ASP A 38 6.61 4.23 -16.34
N TRP A 39 7.33 5.04 -15.55
CA TRP A 39 8.79 4.96 -15.43
C TRP A 39 9.27 3.61 -14.85
N THR A 40 8.55 3.04 -13.89
CA THR A 40 8.92 1.72 -13.34
C THR A 40 8.77 0.61 -14.38
N ILE A 41 7.79 0.72 -15.28
CA ILE A 41 7.62 -0.19 -16.41
C ILE A 41 8.81 -0.08 -17.37
N GLU A 42 9.21 1.15 -17.74
CA GLU A 42 10.36 1.42 -18.62
C GLU A 42 11.68 0.91 -18.02
N LEU A 43 11.86 1.04 -16.71
CA LEU A 43 13.05 0.57 -15.98
C LEU A 43 13.05 -0.92 -15.67
N GLY A 44 12.02 -1.67 -16.07
CA GLY A 44 11.92 -3.10 -15.80
C GLY A 44 11.74 -3.45 -14.32
N ILE A 45 11.12 -2.57 -13.54
CA ILE A 45 10.77 -2.82 -12.15
C ILE A 45 9.47 -3.65 -12.12
N GLU A 46 9.49 -4.74 -11.38
CA GLU A 46 8.41 -5.74 -11.36
C GLU A 46 7.40 -5.46 -10.25
N ILE A 47 7.87 -4.96 -9.10
CA ILE A 47 7.03 -4.73 -7.92
C ILE A 47 7.17 -3.28 -7.48
N VAL A 48 6.03 -2.62 -7.26
CA VAL A 48 5.96 -1.31 -6.64
C VAL A 48 5.03 -1.39 -5.43
N THR A 49 5.49 -0.91 -4.27
CA THR A 49 4.65 -0.75 -3.09
C THR A 49 4.56 0.73 -2.72
N ALA A 50 3.37 1.32 -2.81
CA ALA A 50 3.13 2.72 -2.52
C ALA A 50 2.40 2.90 -1.17
N TYR A 51 2.95 3.75 -0.29
CA TYR A 51 2.32 4.11 0.99
C TYR A 51 1.24 5.16 0.74
N ALA A 52 -0.01 4.73 0.62
CA ALA A 52 -1.12 5.59 0.27
C ALA A 52 -1.84 6.19 1.50
N PHE A 53 -2.00 5.39 2.59
CA PHE A 53 -2.74 5.83 3.77
C PHE A 53 -2.30 5.05 5.02
N SER A 54 -1.76 5.75 6.03
CA SER A 54 -1.40 5.12 7.31
C SER A 54 -2.60 5.02 8.25
N THR A 55 -2.51 4.16 9.26
CA THR A 55 -3.53 4.13 10.34
C THR A 55 -3.63 5.46 11.09
N GLU A 56 -2.52 6.19 11.25
CA GLU A 56 -2.53 7.53 11.85
C GLU A 56 -3.32 8.54 11.03
N ASN A 57 -3.47 8.35 9.72
CA ASN A 57 -4.21 9.26 8.87
C ASN A 57 -5.72 9.27 9.14
N PHE A 58 -6.27 8.26 9.80
CA PHE A 58 -7.65 8.30 10.28
C PHE A 58 -7.90 9.37 11.34
N ASN A 59 -6.85 9.87 12.01
CA ASN A 59 -6.93 10.98 12.99
C ASN A 59 -6.95 12.38 12.33
N ARG A 60 -6.93 12.47 11.01
CA ARG A 60 -7.06 13.73 10.27
C ARG A 60 -8.48 14.29 10.39
N PRO A 61 -8.69 15.59 10.06
CA PRO A 61 -10.03 16.14 10.00
C PRO A 61 -10.97 15.28 9.14
N GLU A 62 -12.20 15.08 9.61
CA GLU A 62 -13.19 14.18 9.01
C GLU A 62 -13.38 14.42 7.51
N HIS A 63 -13.54 15.70 7.11
CA HIS A 63 -13.68 16.06 5.69
C HIS A 63 -12.49 15.65 4.81
N GLU A 64 -11.25 15.63 5.38
CA GLU A 64 -10.06 15.16 4.68
C GLU A 64 -10.10 13.63 4.52
N VAL A 65 -10.45 12.91 5.60
CA VAL A 65 -10.57 11.44 5.57
C VAL A 65 -11.66 11.01 4.59
N GLU A 66 -12.85 11.62 4.64
CA GLU A 66 -13.94 11.35 3.70
C GLU A 66 -13.53 11.63 2.26
N GLY A 67 -12.85 12.76 2.01
CA GLY A 67 -12.33 13.11 0.70
C GLY A 67 -11.35 12.07 0.16
N LEU A 68 -10.45 11.55 1.02
CA LEU A 68 -9.51 10.50 0.66
C LEU A 68 -10.21 9.15 0.41
N MET A 69 -11.21 8.78 1.22
CA MET A 69 -11.99 7.56 0.99
C MET A 69 -12.74 7.63 -0.36
N ASN A 70 -13.32 8.78 -0.69
CA ASN A 70 -13.95 9.02 -2.00
C ASN A 70 -12.93 8.94 -3.15
N LEU A 71 -11.71 9.45 -2.94
CA LEU A 71 -10.62 9.37 -3.92
C LEU A 71 -10.20 7.91 -4.15
N PHE A 72 -10.06 7.12 -3.10
CA PHE A 72 -9.78 5.68 -3.21
C PHE A 72 -10.88 4.97 -3.97
N PHE A 73 -12.15 5.15 -3.59
CA PHE A 73 -13.29 4.56 -4.28
C PHE A 73 -13.25 4.82 -5.79
N LYS A 74 -13.10 6.08 -6.19
CA LYS A 74 -13.06 6.49 -7.62
C LYS A 74 -11.89 5.83 -8.35
N ASN A 75 -10.69 5.83 -7.74
CA ASN A 75 -9.50 5.30 -8.40
C ASN A 75 -9.52 3.77 -8.49
N PHE A 76 -9.99 3.05 -7.47
CA PHE A 76 -10.15 1.60 -7.55
C PHE A 76 -11.17 1.20 -8.60
N LYS A 77 -12.32 1.88 -8.71
CA LYS A 77 -13.28 1.65 -9.80
C LYS A 77 -12.66 1.88 -11.18
N ARG A 78 -11.82 2.91 -11.33
CA ARG A 78 -11.11 3.19 -12.59
C ARG A 78 -10.07 2.10 -12.92
N LEU A 79 -9.43 1.50 -11.91
CA LEU A 79 -8.43 0.45 -12.11
C LEU A 79 -9.00 -0.82 -12.75
N VAL A 80 -10.29 -1.13 -12.53
CA VAL A 80 -10.95 -2.32 -13.08
C VAL A 80 -10.82 -2.42 -14.60
N ASP A 81 -10.96 -1.28 -15.30
CA ASP A 81 -10.92 -1.22 -16.77
C ASP A 81 -9.73 -0.40 -17.30
N HIS A 82 -8.71 -0.13 -16.46
CA HIS A 82 -7.62 0.76 -16.82
C HIS A 82 -6.68 0.11 -17.84
N GLU A 83 -6.66 0.63 -19.08
CA GLU A 83 -5.94 0.08 -20.22
C GLU A 83 -4.48 -0.28 -19.91
N LYS A 84 -3.73 0.63 -19.24
CA LYS A 84 -2.32 0.39 -18.91
C LYS A 84 -2.11 -0.75 -17.92
N ILE A 85 -3.02 -0.94 -16.96
CA ILE A 85 -2.98 -2.03 -15.99
C ILE A 85 -3.07 -3.37 -16.72
N HIS A 86 -4.08 -3.50 -17.60
CA HIS A 86 -4.31 -4.73 -18.35
C HIS A 86 -3.23 -4.99 -19.40
N LYS A 87 -2.84 -3.97 -20.19
CA LYS A 87 -1.80 -4.08 -21.20
C LYS A 87 -0.44 -4.50 -20.64
N ASN A 88 -0.10 -4.04 -19.44
CA ASN A 88 1.16 -4.35 -18.77
C ASN A 88 1.05 -5.53 -17.79
N GLU A 89 -0.10 -6.18 -17.70
CA GLU A 89 -0.37 -7.30 -16.80
C GLU A 89 0.04 -6.99 -15.35
N VAL A 90 -0.45 -5.83 -14.84
CA VAL A 90 -0.15 -5.38 -13.48
C VAL A 90 -1.17 -5.95 -12.52
N LYS A 91 -0.75 -6.83 -11.62
CA LYS A 91 -1.55 -7.30 -10.50
C LYS A 91 -1.67 -6.19 -9.45
N VAL A 92 -2.89 -5.82 -9.08
CA VAL A 92 -3.15 -4.85 -8.02
C VAL A 92 -3.43 -5.58 -6.72
N LYS A 93 -2.82 -5.12 -5.64
CA LYS A 93 -3.01 -5.63 -4.28
C LYS A 93 -3.13 -4.46 -3.30
N VAL A 94 -3.97 -4.61 -2.29
CA VAL A 94 -4.03 -3.69 -1.15
C VAL A 94 -3.53 -4.41 0.09
N VAL A 95 -2.62 -3.78 0.83
CA VAL A 95 -2.03 -4.30 2.07
C VAL A 95 -2.32 -3.35 3.22
N GLY A 96 -2.71 -3.91 4.37
CA GLY A 96 -3.02 -3.15 5.58
C GLY A 96 -4.36 -3.56 6.19
N ARG A 97 -4.87 -2.72 7.08
CA ARG A 97 -6.15 -2.96 7.76
C ARG A 97 -7.34 -2.48 6.93
N ILE A 98 -7.66 -3.25 5.90
CA ILE A 98 -8.77 -2.97 4.97
C ILE A 98 -10.12 -2.98 5.70
N ASP A 99 -10.23 -3.73 6.79
CA ASP A 99 -11.41 -3.79 7.66
C ASP A 99 -11.83 -2.42 8.22
N LEU A 100 -10.90 -1.47 8.34
CA LEU A 100 -11.17 -0.12 8.82
C LEU A 100 -11.76 0.81 7.74
N LEU A 101 -11.80 0.40 6.48
CA LEU A 101 -12.29 1.21 5.37
C LEU A 101 -13.82 1.13 5.23
N PRO A 102 -14.46 2.16 4.65
CA PRO A 102 -15.88 2.10 4.29
C PRO A 102 -16.20 0.93 3.34
N ASP A 103 -17.40 0.36 3.44
CA ASP A 103 -17.79 -0.83 2.67
C ASP A 103 -17.68 -0.62 1.15
N ASN A 104 -18.10 0.54 0.65
CA ASN A 104 -17.97 0.86 -0.78
C ASN A 104 -16.52 0.89 -1.27
N VAL A 105 -15.57 1.32 -0.42
CA VAL A 105 -14.13 1.29 -0.74
C VAL A 105 -13.61 -0.14 -0.74
N LYS A 106 -14.02 -0.97 0.24
CA LYS A 106 -13.67 -2.40 0.30
C LYS A 106 -14.15 -3.15 -0.94
N GLU A 107 -15.39 -2.90 -1.37
CA GLU A 107 -15.94 -3.49 -2.60
C GLU A 107 -15.14 -3.07 -3.84
N ALA A 108 -14.82 -1.77 -3.98
CA ALA A 108 -14.03 -1.29 -5.11
C ALA A 108 -12.60 -1.86 -5.13
N ILE A 109 -11.98 -2.06 -3.96
CA ILE A 109 -10.69 -2.75 -3.82
C ILE A 109 -10.80 -4.20 -4.31
N ASN A 110 -11.82 -4.93 -3.82
CA ASN A 110 -12.04 -6.32 -4.21
C ASN A 110 -12.25 -6.45 -5.73
N ASP A 111 -13.04 -5.57 -6.33
CA ASP A 111 -13.26 -5.57 -7.79
C ASP A 111 -11.94 -5.38 -8.57
N ALA A 112 -11.08 -4.44 -8.14
CA ALA A 112 -9.80 -4.18 -8.77
C ALA A 112 -8.81 -5.35 -8.59
N GLU A 113 -8.76 -5.96 -7.40
CA GLU A 113 -7.94 -7.14 -7.13
C GLU A 113 -8.41 -8.33 -7.97
N GLU A 114 -9.73 -8.61 -8.04
CA GLU A 114 -10.31 -9.68 -8.84
C GLU A 114 -10.06 -9.50 -10.35
N ALA A 115 -10.21 -8.27 -10.87
CA ALA A 115 -9.96 -7.96 -12.27
C ALA A 115 -8.49 -8.23 -12.69
N THR A 116 -7.56 -8.18 -11.73
CA THR A 116 -6.12 -8.30 -12.01
C THR A 116 -5.46 -9.55 -11.38
N LYS A 117 -6.21 -10.41 -10.70
CA LYS A 117 -5.69 -11.54 -9.90
C LYS A 117 -4.82 -12.53 -10.66
N ASN A 118 -5.08 -12.70 -11.96
CA ASN A 118 -4.39 -13.66 -12.81
C ASN A 118 -3.09 -13.09 -13.43
N TYR A 119 -2.81 -11.81 -13.23
CA TYR A 119 -1.58 -11.19 -13.73
C TYR A 119 -0.39 -11.54 -12.84
N ASN A 120 0.75 -11.76 -13.47
CA ASN A 120 1.99 -12.18 -12.79
C ASN A 120 3.25 -11.48 -13.31
N LYS A 121 3.11 -10.57 -14.28
CA LYS A 121 4.25 -9.89 -14.87
C LYS A 121 4.76 -8.73 -14.02
N ARG A 122 3.84 -7.99 -13.43
CA ARG A 122 4.12 -6.88 -12.52
C ARG A 122 3.13 -6.86 -11.38
N GLN A 123 3.48 -6.16 -10.30
CA GLN A 123 2.58 -6.00 -9.16
C GLN A 123 2.65 -4.59 -8.58
N LEU A 124 1.50 -4.00 -8.36
CA LEU A 124 1.30 -2.75 -7.62
C LEU A 124 0.64 -3.06 -6.28
N ASN A 125 1.34 -2.80 -5.19
CA ASN A 125 0.78 -2.89 -3.85
C ASN A 125 0.47 -1.48 -3.35
N LEU A 126 -0.73 -1.27 -2.83
CA LEU A 126 -1.15 -0.03 -2.20
C LEU A 126 -1.31 -0.27 -0.69
N ALA A 127 -0.43 0.31 0.11
CA ALA A 127 -0.51 0.23 1.57
C ALA A 127 -1.54 1.24 2.07
N ILE A 128 -2.72 0.75 2.49
CA ILE A 128 -3.87 1.54 2.93
C ILE A 128 -4.34 1.05 4.30
N GLY A 129 -4.54 1.98 5.25
CA GLY A 129 -4.76 1.61 6.65
C GLY A 129 -3.57 0.83 7.21
N TYR A 130 -2.38 1.13 6.71
CA TYR A 130 -1.17 0.37 6.99
C TYR A 130 -0.35 1.02 8.11
N ASP A 131 0.25 0.19 8.94
CA ASP A 131 1.30 0.54 9.90
C ASP A 131 2.14 -0.71 10.18
N GLY A 132 3.46 -0.61 10.02
CA GLY A 132 4.36 -1.77 10.14
C GLY A 132 4.44 -2.34 11.55
N ARG A 133 4.21 -1.55 12.61
CA ARG A 133 4.12 -2.09 13.97
C ARG A 133 2.85 -2.92 14.15
N LEU A 134 1.73 -2.44 13.61
CA LEU A 134 0.47 -3.19 13.65
C LEU A 134 0.55 -4.45 12.79
N GLU A 135 1.17 -4.39 11.62
CA GLU A 135 1.44 -5.55 10.78
C GLU A 135 2.18 -6.66 11.54
N ILE A 136 3.27 -6.30 12.24
CA ILE A 136 4.04 -7.25 13.06
C ILE A 136 3.17 -7.82 14.20
N VAL A 137 2.43 -6.96 14.90
CA VAL A 137 1.52 -7.42 15.98
C VAL A 137 0.45 -8.37 15.44
N ASP A 138 -0.14 -8.08 14.27
CA ASP A 138 -1.16 -8.94 13.67
C ASP A 138 -0.58 -10.28 13.18
N SER A 139 0.67 -10.27 12.65
CA SER A 139 1.42 -11.49 12.34
C SER A 139 1.62 -12.35 13.59
N VAL A 140 2.12 -11.77 14.69
CA VAL A 140 2.32 -12.49 15.95
C VAL A 140 1.00 -13.07 16.48
N LYS A 141 -0.08 -12.30 16.46
CA LYS A 141 -1.40 -12.80 16.89
C LYS A 141 -1.89 -13.98 16.04
N LYS A 142 -1.61 -13.98 14.74
CA LYS A 142 -1.96 -15.09 13.86
C LYS A 142 -1.16 -16.34 14.21
N ILE A 143 0.15 -16.19 14.39
CA ILE A 143 1.05 -17.29 14.82
C ILE A 143 0.57 -17.89 16.15
N ILE A 144 0.25 -17.06 17.16
CA ILE A 144 -0.27 -17.54 18.45
C ILE A 144 -1.55 -18.38 18.26
N ARG A 145 -2.50 -17.92 17.43
CA ARG A 145 -3.73 -18.67 17.14
C ARG A 145 -3.45 -20.02 16.47
N ASP A 146 -2.44 -20.07 15.60
CA ASP A 146 -2.07 -21.32 14.92
C ASP A 146 -1.39 -22.29 15.89
N ILE A 147 -0.61 -21.79 16.86
CA ILE A 147 -0.07 -22.60 17.99
C ILE A 147 -1.21 -23.14 18.88
N GLU A 148 -2.17 -22.29 19.27
CA GLU A 148 -3.32 -22.68 20.09
C GLU A 148 -4.18 -23.78 19.42
N LYS A 149 -4.24 -23.78 18.08
CA LYS A 149 -4.94 -24.80 17.29
C LYS A 149 -4.09 -26.07 17.07
N GLY A 150 -2.85 -26.08 17.51
CA GLY A 150 -1.91 -27.21 17.31
C GLY A 150 -1.46 -27.37 15.85
N LEU A 151 -1.57 -26.32 15.01
CA LEU A 151 -1.12 -26.35 13.62
C LEU A 151 0.39 -26.19 13.50
N ILE A 152 1.01 -25.49 14.45
CA ILE A 152 2.45 -25.26 14.59
C ILE A 152 2.82 -25.28 16.08
N THR A 153 4.10 -25.35 16.39
CA THR A 153 4.65 -25.27 17.75
C THR A 153 5.45 -23.98 17.94
N VAL A 154 5.84 -23.67 19.18
CA VAL A 154 6.72 -22.50 19.46
C VAL A 154 8.08 -22.66 18.79
N ASP A 155 8.57 -23.89 18.63
CA ASP A 155 9.86 -24.19 18.02
C ASP A 155 9.87 -23.95 16.50
N ASP A 156 8.69 -23.84 15.86
CA ASP A 156 8.55 -23.51 14.45
C ASP A 156 8.60 -22.00 14.18
N VAL A 157 8.66 -21.16 15.24
CA VAL A 157 8.64 -19.69 15.09
C VAL A 157 10.03 -19.18 14.75
N ASP A 158 10.19 -18.78 13.51
CA ASP A 158 11.40 -18.16 12.94
C ASP A 158 11.07 -16.90 12.12
N GLU A 159 12.09 -16.27 11.53
CA GLU A 159 11.95 -15.08 10.69
C GLU A 159 11.08 -15.37 9.46
N ASP A 160 11.22 -16.56 8.88
CA ASP A 160 10.46 -16.99 7.72
C ASP A 160 8.96 -17.13 8.03
N LEU A 161 8.63 -17.69 9.19
CA LEU A 161 7.24 -17.81 9.62
C LEU A 161 6.62 -16.45 9.88
N ILE A 162 7.36 -15.52 10.50
CA ILE A 162 6.88 -14.13 10.68
C ILE A 162 6.62 -13.51 9.31
N SER A 163 7.57 -13.57 8.39
CA SER A 163 7.47 -13.02 7.03
C SER A 163 6.26 -13.57 6.27
N LYS A 164 5.98 -14.87 6.39
CA LYS A 164 4.81 -15.54 5.79
C LYS A 164 3.47 -15.10 6.38
N ASN A 165 3.47 -14.43 7.53
CA ASN A 165 2.28 -13.97 8.22
C ASN A 165 2.10 -12.45 8.17
N LEU A 166 3.03 -11.71 7.54
CA LEU A 166 2.88 -10.27 7.27
C LEU A 166 1.83 -10.01 6.18
N TYR A 167 1.35 -8.77 6.07
CA TYR A 167 0.44 -8.35 5.00
C TYR A 167 1.08 -8.45 3.61
N THR A 168 2.40 -8.39 3.55
CA THR A 168 3.24 -8.51 2.34
C THR A 168 3.70 -9.93 2.06
N ALA A 169 3.12 -10.94 2.72
CA ALA A 169 3.51 -12.33 2.54
C ALA A 169 3.56 -12.74 1.06
N GLY A 170 4.66 -13.39 0.67
CA GLY A 170 4.90 -13.84 -0.72
C GLY A 170 5.44 -12.75 -1.66
N LEU A 171 5.76 -11.57 -1.15
CA LEU A 171 6.49 -10.54 -1.88
C LEU A 171 7.97 -10.55 -1.48
N ASP A 172 8.83 -10.28 -2.46
CA ASP A 172 10.23 -9.97 -2.16
C ASP A 172 10.32 -8.64 -1.41
N ASP A 173 11.27 -8.52 -0.49
CA ASP A 173 11.55 -7.27 0.21
C ASP A 173 11.97 -6.16 -0.76
N PRO A 174 11.71 -4.87 -0.45
CA PRO A 174 12.09 -3.78 -1.34
C PRO A 174 13.61 -3.64 -1.43
N ASN A 175 14.11 -3.50 -2.66
CA ASN A 175 15.51 -3.20 -2.92
C ASN A 175 15.83 -1.71 -2.72
N LEU A 176 14.82 -0.86 -2.77
CA LEU A 176 14.95 0.59 -2.63
C LEU A 176 13.66 1.16 -2.05
N ILE A 177 13.82 2.07 -1.08
CA ILE A 177 12.71 2.87 -0.54
C ILE A 177 12.93 4.33 -0.92
N ILE A 178 11.96 4.93 -1.58
CA ILE A 178 11.98 6.34 -1.97
C ILE A 178 10.95 7.09 -1.12
N ARG A 179 11.35 8.16 -0.48
CA ARG A 179 10.44 9.10 0.15
C ARG A 179 10.60 10.48 -0.47
N THR A 180 9.50 11.06 -0.91
CA THR A 180 9.48 12.42 -1.46
C THR A 180 9.51 13.46 -0.34
N SER A 181 9.75 14.74 -0.69
CA SER A 181 9.58 15.87 0.23
C SER A 181 10.70 16.10 1.26
N GLY A 182 11.90 15.47 1.09
CA GLY A 182 13.08 15.72 1.90
C GLY A 182 13.05 15.16 3.33
N GLU A 183 12.14 14.21 3.60
CA GLU A 183 12.06 13.51 4.90
C GLU A 183 12.76 12.15 4.80
N GLU A 184 13.58 11.81 5.80
CA GLU A 184 14.42 10.58 5.78
C GLU A 184 13.89 9.44 6.66
N ARG A 185 12.74 9.63 7.34
CA ARG A 185 12.13 8.61 8.20
C ARG A 185 11.15 7.71 7.44
N LEU A 186 11.01 6.45 7.84
CA LEU A 186 10.08 5.49 7.25
C LEU A 186 8.61 5.70 7.68
N SER A 187 8.37 6.37 8.81
CA SER A 187 7.02 6.60 9.36
C SER A 187 6.15 5.33 9.47
N GLY A 188 6.76 4.24 9.92
CA GLY A 188 6.07 2.96 10.08
C GLY A 188 5.88 2.15 8.80
N PHE A 189 6.42 2.60 7.66
CA PHE A 189 6.27 1.88 6.39
C PHE A 189 7.28 0.73 6.27
N LEU A 190 6.78 -0.47 5.99
CA LEU A 190 7.53 -1.70 5.70
C LEU A 190 8.68 -1.95 6.70
N LEU A 191 8.42 -1.84 8.01
CA LEU A 191 9.46 -1.89 9.04
C LEU A 191 10.25 -3.19 9.04
N TRP A 192 9.58 -4.32 8.86
CA TRP A 192 10.22 -5.64 8.79
C TRP A 192 10.99 -5.79 7.49
N GLN A 193 10.35 -5.47 6.39
CA GLN A 193 10.83 -5.69 5.03
C GLN A 193 11.96 -4.73 4.62
N SER A 194 12.14 -3.62 5.35
CA SER A 194 13.16 -2.60 5.02
C SER A 194 14.54 -2.88 5.62
N SER A 195 14.73 -4.01 6.28
CA SER A 195 15.97 -4.31 7.01
C SER A 195 17.22 -4.28 6.13
N TYR A 196 17.08 -4.53 4.84
CA TYR A 196 18.17 -4.56 3.85
C TYR A 196 17.90 -3.71 2.61
N SER A 197 17.06 -2.67 2.72
CA SER A 197 16.73 -1.76 1.62
C SER A 197 17.69 -0.58 1.52
#